data_d516837bdf331cc3e35fb0a64ae836f0
#
_entry.id   d516837bdf331cc3e35fb0a64ae836f0
#
_cell.length_a   1.000
_cell.length_b   1.000
_cell.length_c   1.000
_cell.angle_alpha   90.00
_cell.angle_beta   90.00
_cell.angle_gamma   90.00
#
_symmetry.space_group_name_H-M   'P 1'
#
loop_
_entity.id
_entity.type
_entity.pdbx_description
1 polymer ?
#
loop_
_entity_poly.entity_id
_entity_poly.type
_entity_poly.pdbx_seq_one_letter_code
_entity_poly.pdbx_strand_id
1 'polypeptide(L)'
;MKWCGGMAVLVLFLLGTATRAHSEEELLIFAVVSEVPRDKSRVAVKASINDVATDTRLLASDTILNNLIWKKLEICHAMRVEGTKAPDGYRVLTVRIIDASMLPMSLQSFAGDCLIKKAIEVAPLVD
;
A
#
# COMPACT_ATOMS: atom_id res chain seq x y z
N MET A 1 1.39 53.44 8.92
CA MET A 1 1.97 52.84 8.37
C MET A 1 2.59 51.72 9.00
N LYS A 2 3.28 51.57 9.81
CA LYS A 2 3.92 50.53 10.33
C LYS A 2 3.08 49.35 10.63
N TRP A 3 1.95 49.42 11.01
CA TRP A 3 1.18 48.28 11.36
C TRP A 3 0.77 47.45 10.16
N CYS A 4 0.82 47.95 9.03
CA CYS A 4 0.51 47.16 7.86
C CYS A 4 1.50 46.06 7.67
N GLY A 5 2.73 46.36 7.88
CA GLY A 5 3.75 45.36 7.68
C GLY A 5 3.59 44.16 8.56
N GLY A 6 3.15 44.38 9.75
CA GLY A 6 3.00 43.28 10.66
C GLY A 6 1.97 42.28 10.20
N MET A 7 0.93 42.75 9.59
CA MET A 7 -0.09 41.86 9.16
C MET A 7 0.36 41.00 8.03
N ALA A 8 1.04 41.55 7.10
CA ALA A 8 1.51 40.80 5.97
C ALA A 8 2.37 39.62 6.39
N VAL A 9 3.16 39.81 7.37
CA VAL A 9 4.04 38.78 7.85
C VAL A 9 3.30 37.55 8.36
N LEU A 10 2.22 37.78 9.05
CA LEU A 10 1.45 36.70 9.59
C LEU A 10 0.89 35.79 8.53
N VAL A 11 0.42 36.35 7.47
CA VAL A 11 -0.17 35.58 6.41
C VAL A 11 0.79 34.61 5.78
N LEU A 12 1.99 35.04 5.56
CA LEU A 12 3.00 34.18 4.97
C LEU A 12 3.30 32.99 5.83
N PHE A 13 3.35 33.19 7.08
CA PHE A 13 3.64 32.14 7.99
C PHE A 13 2.62 31.00 7.90
N LEU A 14 1.37 31.31 7.79
CA LEU A 14 0.33 30.32 7.69
C LEU A 14 0.41 29.48 6.43
N LEU A 15 0.76 30.09 5.35
CA LEU A 15 0.88 29.36 4.10
C LEU A 15 1.96 28.29 4.16
N GLY A 16 3.06 28.61 4.75
CA GLY A 16 4.11 27.65 4.86
C GLY A 16 3.71 26.43 5.66
N THR A 17 2.92 26.62 6.66
CA THR A 17 2.47 25.52 7.47
C THR A 17 1.57 24.59 6.71
N ALA A 18 0.67 25.13 5.95
CA ALA A 18 -0.28 24.30 5.22
C ALA A 18 0.42 23.41 4.20
N THR A 19 1.41 23.90 3.56
CA THR A 19 2.10 23.15 2.53
C THR A 19 2.67 21.85 3.06
N ARG A 20 3.22 21.88 4.24
CA ARG A 20 3.85 20.73 4.77
C ARG A 20 2.88 19.62 5.12
N ALA A 21 1.69 19.95 5.49
CA ALA A 21 0.72 19.00 5.98
C ALA A 21 0.28 17.94 4.98
N HIS A 22 0.31 18.23 3.70
CA HIS A 22 -0.23 17.28 2.77
C HIS A 22 0.71 16.23 2.28
N SER A 23 1.97 16.37 2.44
CA SER A 23 2.91 15.51 1.76
C SER A 23 3.02 14.14 2.38
N GLU A 24 2.65 13.99 3.62
CA GLU A 24 2.88 12.75 4.32
C GLU A 24 1.61 12.12 4.85
N GLU A 25 0.55 12.22 4.12
CA GLU A 25 -0.70 11.65 4.58
C GLU A 25 -0.62 10.13 4.56
N GLU A 26 -0.86 9.51 5.71
CA GLU A 26 -0.87 8.06 5.81
C GLU A 26 -2.20 7.50 5.39
N LEU A 27 -2.16 6.40 4.66
CA LEU A 27 -3.34 5.74 4.15
C LEU A 27 -3.37 4.31 4.62
N LEU A 28 -4.56 3.80 4.85
CA LEU A 28 -4.75 2.39 5.15
C LEU A 28 -5.19 1.71 3.87
N ILE A 29 -4.44 0.69 3.47
CA ILE A 29 -4.64 0.04 2.20
C ILE A 29 -4.82 -1.46 2.40
N PHE A 30 -5.85 -2.03 1.80
CA PHE A 30 -6.04 -3.48 1.75
C PHE A 30 -5.62 -3.95 0.38
N ALA A 31 -4.87 -5.03 0.32
CA ALA A 31 -4.31 -5.50 -0.93
C ALA A 31 -4.11 -7.00 -0.96
N VAL A 32 -4.03 -7.54 -2.16
CA VAL A 32 -3.71 -8.95 -2.37
C VAL A 32 -2.49 -8.98 -3.28
N VAL A 33 -1.49 -9.75 -2.90
CA VAL A 33 -0.25 -9.81 -3.65
C VAL A 33 -0.49 -10.50 -4.99
N SER A 34 -0.12 -9.84 -6.07
CA SER A 34 -0.27 -10.41 -7.41
C SER A 34 1.06 -10.85 -8.01
N GLU A 35 2.17 -10.23 -7.60
CA GLU A 35 3.47 -10.62 -8.11
C GLU A 35 4.56 -10.23 -7.14
N VAL A 36 5.49 -11.14 -6.87
CA VAL A 36 6.58 -10.88 -5.94
C VAL A 36 7.90 -10.94 -6.70
N PRO A 37 8.52 -9.78 -6.99
CA PRO A 37 9.81 -9.76 -7.65
C PRO A 37 10.89 -10.32 -6.75
N ARG A 38 11.99 -10.69 -7.34
CA ARG A 38 13.09 -11.30 -6.60
C ARG A 38 13.60 -10.42 -5.46
N ASP A 39 13.81 -9.14 -5.72
CA ASP A 39 14.37 -8.27 -4.71
C ASP A 39 13.32 -7.68 -3.75
N LYS A 40 12.05 -7.87 -4.06
CA LYS A 40 10.93 -7.42 -3.22
C LYS A 40 10.91 -5.93 -2.87
N SER A 41 11.67 -5.12 -3.60
CA SER A 41 11.62 -3.67 -3.37
C SER A 41 10.31 -3.06 -3.89
N ARG A 42 9.69 -3.73 -4.86
CA ARG A 42 8.41 -3.29 -5.43
C ARG A 42 7.54 -4.51 -5.65
N VAL A 43 6.56 -4.66 -4.81
CA VAL A 43 5.66 -5.82 -4.89
C VAL A 43 4.38 -5.40 -5.58
N ALA A 44 3.99 -6.12 -6.62
CA ALA A 44 2.76 -5.80 -7.33
C ALA A 44 1.56 -6.37 -6.57
N VAL A 45 0.53 -5.57 -6.43
CA VAL A 45 -0.66 -5.96 -5.70
C VAL A 45 -1.92 -5.48 -6.42
N LYS A 46 -3.04 -6.11 -6.08
CA LYS A 46 -4.35 -5.57 -6.39
C LYS A 46 -4.85 -4.97 -5.10
N ALA A 47 -5.06 -3.67 -5.07
CA ALA A 47 -5.44 -2.94 -3.86
C ALA A 47 -6.81 -2.32 -4.02
N SER A 48 -7.51 -2.14 -2.90
CA SER A 48 -8.79 -1.45 -2.92
C SER A 48 -8.54 0.05 -2.77
N ILE A 49 -8.70 0.78 -3.86
CA ILE A 49 -8.52 2.23 -3.88
C ILE A 49 -9.87 2.84 -4.21
N ASN A 50 -10.42 3.59 -3.28
CA ASN A 50 -11.77 4.18 -3.43
C ASN A 50 -12.79 3.10 -3.77
N ASP A 51 -12.66 1.96 -3.10
CA ASP A 51 -13.58 0.83 -3.26
C ASP A 51 -13.50 0.16 -4.63
N VAL A 52 -12.44 0.40 -5.37
CA VAL A 52 -12.24 -0.23 -6.68
C VAL A 52 -10.93 -1.01 -6.64
N ALA A 53 -10.98 -2.27 -7.08
CA ALA A 53 -9.78 -3.09 -7.16
C ALA A 53 -8.85 -2.52 -8.21
N THR A 54 -7.67 -2.12 -7.82
CA THR A 54 -6.74 -1.38 -8.67
C THR A 54 -5.36 -2.02 -8.62
N ASP A 55 -4.73 -2.18 -9.76
CA ASP A 55 -3.37 -2.68 -9.80
C ASP A 55 -2.42 -1.57 -9.41
N THR A 56 -1.55 -1.86 -8.46
CA THR A 56 -0.56 -0.88 -8.04
C THR A 56 0.65 -1.59 -7.47
N ARG A 57 1.58 -0.86 -6.92
CA ARG A 57 2.78 -1.42 -6.33
C ARG A 57 3.00 -0.90 -4.94
N LEU A 58 3.57 -1.77 -4.10
CA LEU A 58 3.98 -1.39 -2.76
C LEU A 58 5.48 -1.30 -2.76
N LEU A 59 5.99 -0.15 -2.31
CA LEU A 59 7.41 0.15 -2.33
C LEU A 59 7.99 -0.06 -0.94
N ALA A 60 9.06 -0.81 -0.84
CA ALA A 60 9.65 -1.16 0.44
C ALA A 60 10.94 -0.39 0.68
N SER A 61 11.03 0.23 1.85
CA SER A 61 12.27 0.84 2.32
C SER A 61 13.17 -0.26 2.87
N ASP A 62 14.39 0.10 3.24
CA ASP A 62 15.30 -0.87 3.84
C ASP A 62 14.71 -1.48 5.10
N THR A 63 14.01 -0.69 5.89
CA THR A 63 13.36 -1.20 7.09
C THR A 63 12.32 -2.25 6.75
N ILE A 64 11.51 -2.01 5.74
CA ILE A 64 10.48 -2.95 5.34
C ILE A 64 11.12 -4.19 4.71
N LEU A 65 12.17 -4.03 3.95
CA LEU A 65 12.84 -5.18 3.35
C LEU A 65 13.39 -6.14 4.42
N ASN A 66 13.68 -5.63 5.60
CA ASN A 66 14.13 -6.45 6.71
C ASN A 66 13.02 -6.96 7.60
N ASN A 67 11.78 -6.62 7.30
CA ASN A 67 10.64 -7.06 8.07
C ASN A 67 10.34 -8.53 7.78
N LEU A 68 10.12 -9.32 8.82
CA LEU A 68 9.91 -10.75 8.66
C LEU A 68 8.68 -11.10 7.83
N ILE A 69 7.61 -10.34 8.00
CA ILE A 69 6.40 -10.56 7.21
C ILE A 69 6.69 -10.29 5.75
N TRP A 70 7.37 -9.18 5.46
CA TRP A 70 7.68 -8.81 4.08
C TRP A 70 8.55 -9.85 3.40
N LYS A 71 9.51 -10.40 4.13
CA LYS A 71 10.40 -11.41 3.58
C LYS A 71 9.68 -12.68 3.18
N LYS A 72 8.55 -12.94 3.80
CA LYS A 72 7.78 -14.17 3.55
C LYS A 72 6.57 -13.95 2.67
N LEU A 73 6.45 -12.80 2.03
CA LEU A 73 5.33 -12.55 1.15
C LEU A 73 5.31 -13.51 -0.02
N GLU A 74 4.12 -13.97 -0.35
CA GLU A 74 3.87 -14.83 -1.49
C GLU A 74 2.67 -14.34 -2.25
N ILE A 75 2.54 -14.80 -3.47
CA ILE A 75 1.38 -14.47 -4.30
C ILE A 75 0.12 -14.91 -3.57
N CYS A 76 -0.91 -14.11 -3.68
CA CYS A 76 -2.24 -14.31 -3.08
C CYS A 76 -2.35 -13.98 -1.61
N HIS A 77 -1.27 -13.56 -0.96
CA HIS A 77 -1.39 -13.12 0.42
C HIS A 77 -2.29 -11.88 0.50
N ALA A 78 -3.23 -11.90 1.43
CA ALA A 78 -4.07 -10.73 1.72
C ALA A 78 -3.37 -9.91 2.79
N MET A 79 -3.34 -8.61 2.60
CA MET A 79 -2.57 -7.72 3.48
C MET A 79 -3.32 -6.48 3.84
N ARG A 80 -2.98 -5.95 4.99
CA ARG A 80 -3.37 -4.62 5.42
C ARG A 80 -2.07 -3.83 5.55
N VAL A 81 -1.99 -2.72 4.84
CA VAL A 81 -0.77 -1.92 4.77
C VAL A 81 -1.08 -0.49 5.17
N GLU A 82 -0.22 0.11 5.97
CA GLU A 82 -0.26 1.54 6.20
C GLU A 82 0.90 2.13 5.41
N GLY A 83 0.63 3.16 4.65
CA GLY A 83 1.64 3.74 3.81
C GLY A 83 1.30 5.13 3.32
N THR A 84 2.16 5.68 2.47
CA THR A 84 1.96 7.00 1.90
C THR A 84 2.00 6.90 0.38
N LYS A 85 1.27 7.80 -0.28
CA LYS A 85 1.23 7.80 -1.72
C LYS A 85 2.59 8.17 -2.30
N ALA A 86 2.99 7.47 -3.35
CA ALA A 86 4.24 7.75 -4.05
C ALA A 86 3.94 7.79 -5.55
N PRO A 87 4.85 8.34 -6.37
CA PRO A 87 4.61 8.39 -7.81
C PRO A 87 4.38 7.02 -8.44
N ASP A 88 5.07 6.00 -7.96
CA ASP A 88 4.98 4.66 -8.52
C ASP A 88 4.09 3.71 -7.73
N GLY A 89 3.35 4.19 -6.78
CA GLY A 89 2.52 3.33 -5.96
C GLY A 89 2.40 3.85 -4.55
N TYR A 90 2.63 3.00 -3.56
CA TYR A 90 2.51 3.39 -2.16
C TYR A 90 3.72 2.92 -1.39
N ARG A 91 4.30 3.84 -0.60
CA ARG A 91 5.45 3.52 0.22
C ARG A 91 4.94 2.90 1.50
N VAL A 92 5.41 1.70 1.83
CA VAL A 92 4.93 0.94 2.97
C VAL A 92 5.58 1.42 4.26
N LEU A 93 4.76 1.67 5.26
CA LEU A 93 5.22 1.99 6.61
C LEU A 93 5.03 0.80 7.54
N THR A 94 3.90 0.12 7.46
CA THR A 94 3.65 -1.10 8.21
C THR A 94 2.91 -2.09 7.34
N VAL A 95 3.04 -3.37 7.64
CA VAL A 95 2.39 -4.41 6.88
C VAL A 95 1.92 -5.53 7.81
N ARG A 96 0.74 -6.07 7.53
CA ARG A 96 0.18 -7.22 8.23
C ARG A 96 -0.44 -8.16 7.24
N ILE A 97 -0.28 -9.46 7.49
CA ILE A 97 -1.01 -10.47 6.73
C ILE A 97 -2.35 -10.64 7.42
N ILE A 98 -3.42 -10.68 6.65
CA ILE A 98 -4.77 -10.84 7.20
C ILE A 98 -5.47 -12.00 6.50
N ASP A 99 -6.58 -12.41 7.08
CA ASP A 99 -7.41 -13.42 6.47
C ASP A 99 -8.14 -12.80 5.29
N ALA A 100 -8.28 -13.53 4.21
CA ALA A 100 -8.95 -13.01 3.02
C ALA A 100 -10.38 -12.57 3.29
N SER A 101 -11.03 -13.17 4.29
CA SER A 101 -12.38 -12.77 4.65
C SER A 101 -12.46 -11.35 5.21
N MET A 102 -11.32 -10.78 5.59
CA MET A 102 -11.27 -9.42 6.12
C MET A 102 -11.03 -8.38 5.04
N LEU A 103 -10.91 -8.81 3.80
CA LEU A 103 -10.70 -7.88 2.69
C LEU A 103 -12.00 -7.17 2.34
N PRO A 104 -11.93 -5.94 1.79
CA PRO A 104 -13.11 -5.27 1.25
C PRO A 104 -13.73 -6.10 0.12
N MET A 105 -15.00 -5.89 -0.10
CA MET A 105 -15.72 -6.64 -1.13
C MET A 105 -15.06 -6.53 -2.49
N SER A 106 -14.49 -5.38 -2.79
CA SER A 106 -13.86 -5.17 -4.09
C SER A 106 -12.69 -6.11 -4.35
N LEU A 107 -12.10 -6.67 -3.29
CA LEU A 107 -10.96 -7.56 -3.42
C LEU A 107 -11.29 -9.03 -3.18
N GLN A 108 -12.46 -9.33 -2.65
CA GLN A 108 -12.76 -10.71 -2.27
C GLN A 108 -12.77 -11.66 -3.44
N SER A 109 -13.35 -11.25 -4.54
CA SER A 109 -13.40 -12.08 -5.73
C SER A 109 -11.99 -12.36 -6.26
N PHE A 110 -11.17 -11.31 -6.31
CA PHE A 110 -9.81 -11.45 -6.80
C PHE A 110 -9.00 -12.39 -5.89
N ALA A 111 -9.17 -12.27 -4.59
CA ALA A 111 -8.45 -13.11 -3.64
C ALA A 111 -8.85 -14.57 -3.81
N GLY A 112 -10.14 -14.83 -3.97
CA GLY A 112 -10.63 -16.18 -4.18
C GLY A 112 -10.09 -16.79 -5.46
N ASP A 113 -10.15 -16.03 -6.54
CA ASP A 113 -9.64 -16.49 -7.81
C ASP A 113 -8.14 -16.75 -7.76
N CYS A 114 -7.42 -15.90 -7.08
CA CYS A 114 -5.98 -16.05 -6.93
C CYS A 114 -5.63 -17.34 -6.20
N LEU A 115 -6.33 -17.63 -5.12
CA LEU A 115 -6.09 -18.84 -4.34
C LEU A 115 -6.42 -20.09 -5.12
N ILE A 116 -7.49 -20.07 -5.89
CA ILE A 116 -7.89 -21.20 -6.72
C ILE A 116 -6.83 -21.46 -7.77
N LYS A 117 -6.38 -20.41 -8.43
CA LYS A 117 -5.37 -20.54 -9.45
C LYS A 117 -4.07 -21.09 -8.88
N LYS A 118 -3.67 -20.60 -7.73
CA LYS A 118 -2.45 -21.06 -7.07
C LYS A 118 -2.57 -22.53 -6.70
N ALA A 119 -3.71 -22.95 -6.21
CA ALA A 119 -3.91 -24.35 -5.84
C ALA A 119 -3.79 -25.26 -7.04
N ILE A 120 -4.31 -24.84 -8.17
CA ILE A 120 -4.22 -25.63 -9.40
C ILE A 120 -2.78 -25.73 -9.85
N GLU A 121 -2.05 -24.65 -9.78
CA GLU A 121 -0.65 -24.63 -10.23
C GLU A 121 0.25 -25.52 -9.40
N VAL A 122 0.00 -25.60 -8.10
CA VAL A 122 0.86 -26.39 -7.23
C VAL A 122 0.33 -27.80 -6.98
N ALA A 123 -0.84 -28.12 -7.46
CA ALA A 123 -1.40 -29.45 -7.26
C ALA A 123 -0.55 -30.47 -8.00
N PRO A 124 -0.26 -31.59 -7.39
CA PRO A 124 0.53 -32.59 -8.08
C PRO A 124 -0.25 -33.17 -9.23
N LEU A 125 0.44 -33.51 -10.26
CA LEU A 125 -0.18 -34.10 -11.38
C LEU A 125 -0.39 -35.53 -11.05
N VAL A 126 -1.51 -35.78 -10.56
CA VAL A 126 -1.75 -37.10 -10.16
C VAL A 126 -2.35 -37.82 -11.23
N ASP A 127 -2.00 -38.63 -11.67
CA ASP A 127 -2.60 -39.22 -12.59
C ASP A 127 -2.47 -40.27 -12.60
#